data_36cbb9b1e9e2ee4f132d5ba4e65a0474
#
_entry.id   36cbb9b1e9e2ee4f132d5ba4e65a0474
#
_cell.length_a   1.000
_cell.length_b   1.000
_cell.length_c   1.000
_cell.angle_alpha   90.00
_cell.angle_beta   90.00
_cell.angle_gamma   90.00
#
_symmetry.space_group_name_H-M   'P 1'
#
loop_
_entity.id
_entity.type
_entity.pdbx_description
1 polymer ?
#
loop_
_entity_poly.entity_id
_entity_poly.type
_entity_poly.pdbx_seq_one_letter_code
_entity_poly.pdbx_strand_id
1 'polypeptide(L)'
;MKKRIIAAILVGMMIQSYSCKDSSEKKILTKEVTFTKEGELTLKKATTDSVVARLDIEFATSEYETQTGLMYRKSMQPNRGMLFIFENESQRSFYMKNTEFALDIIYFNSAYKIVSIQKNAKPFDKSSLPSQAPAKYVLEVNAGQSDIWGIEAGDVIEFSKNSE
;
A
#
# COMPACT_ATOMS: atom_id res chain seq x y z
N MET A 1 -38.09 -23.85 86.21
CA MET A 1 -37.15 -24.25 85.13
C MET A 1 -37.56 -23.53 83.88
N LYS A 2 -36.86 -22.44 83.55
CA LYS A 2 -37.18 -21.54 82.39
C LYS A 2 -36.14 -21.75 81.31
N LYS A 3 -36.53 -22.33 80.18
CA LYS A 3 -35.67 -22.43 78.98
C LYS A 3 -35.69 -21.11 78.19
N ARG A 4 -34.55 -20.45 78.08
CA ARG A 4 -34.37 -19.27 77.24
C ARG A 4 -33.89 -19.73 75.85
N ILE A 5 -34.70 -19.45 74.84
CA ILE A 5 -34.39 -19.69 73.42
C ILE A 5 -33.74 -18.43 72.91
N ILE A 6 -32.47 -18.51 72.52
CA ILE A 6 -31.73 -17.41 71.87
C ILE A 6 -31.91 -17.63 70.35
N ALA A 7 -32.64 -16.69 69.76
CA ALA A 7 -32.76 -16.63 68.30
C ALA A 7 -31.52 -15.88 67.74
N ALA A 8 -30.69 -16.59 66.99
CA ALA A 8 -29.60 -16.01 66.26
C ALA A 8 -30.11 -15.52 64.91
N ILE A 9 -30.07 -14.20 64.69
CA ILE A 9 -30.38 -13.56 63.42
C ILE A 9 -29.11 -13.59 62.58
N LEU A 10 -29.07 -14.38 61.52
CA LEU A 10 -28.05 -14.40 60.51
C LEU A 10 -28.38 -13.31 59.48
N VAL A 11 -27.69 -12.19 59.56
CA VAL A 11 -27.73 -11.17 58.50
C VAL A 11 -26.80 -11.61 57.38
N GLY A 12 -27.40 -12.11 56.31
CA GLY A 12 -26.70 -12.43 55.07
C GLY A 12 -26.34 -11.18 54.32
N MET A 13 -25.05 -10.84 54.29
CA MET A 13 -24.49 -9.72 53.56
C MET A 13 -24.28 -10.20 52.10
N MET A 14 -25.25 -9.90 51.19
CA MET A 14 -25.08 -10.10 49.77
C MET A 14 -24.09 -9.07 49.24
N ILE A 15 -22.85 -9.51 48.96
CA ILE A 15 -21.87 -8.72 48.22
C ILE A 15 -22.22 -8.86 46.73
N GLN A 16 -22.88 -7.86 46.15
CA GLN A 16 -23.06 -7.76 44.73
C GLN A 16 -21.73 -7.28 44.13
N SER A 17 -20.95 -8.19 43.55
CA SER A 17 -19.81 -7.88 42.73
C SER A 17 -20.29 -7.28 41.38
N TYR A 18 -20.34 -5.94 41.33
CA TYR A 18 -20.43 -5.23 40.06
C TYR A 18 -19.14 -5.46 39.28
N SER A 19 -19.14 -6.43 38.38
CA SER A 19 -18.12 -6.59 37.36
C SER A 19 -18.32 -5.49 36.32
N CYS A 20 -17.63 -4.37 36.49
CA CYS A 20 -17.47 -3.39 35.44
C CYS A 20 -16.61 -4.03 34.34
N LYS A 21 -17.27 -4.55 33.31
CA LYS A 21 -16.65 -4.95 32.07
C LYS A 21 -16.41 -3.68 31.25
N ASP A 22 -15.37 -2.95 31.61
CA ASP A 22 -14.91 -1.81 30.83
C ASP A 22 -14.15 -2.34 29.62
N SER A 23 -14.91 -2.72 28.59
CA SER A 23 -14.37 -2.96 27.27
C SER A 23 -14.23 -1.63 26.54
N SER A 24 -13.33 -0.79 26.99
CA SER A 24 -12.82 0.28 26.15
C SER A 24 -12.02 -0.36 25.01
N GLU A 25 -12.72 -0.80 23.96
CA GLU A 25 -12.08 -0.98 22.66
C GLU A 25 -11.39 0.35 22.34
N LYS A 26 -10.08 0.40 22.56
CA LYS A 26 -9.25 1.45 21.97
C LYS A 26 -9.42 1.32 20.45
N LYS A 27 -10.40 2.08 19.93
CA LYS A 27 -10.54 2.29 18.50
C LYS A 27 -9.25 3.00 18.07
N ILE A 28 -8.26 2.19 17.64
CA ILE A 28 -7.06 2.71 17.01
C ILE A 28 -7.58 3.33 15.71
N LEU A 29 -7.79 4.63 15.72
CA LEU A 29 -8.06 5.43 14.53
C LEU A 29 -6.75 5.44 13.73
N THR A 30 -6.46 4.34 13.04
CA THR A 30 -5.47 4.38 11.97
C THR A 30 -6.04 5.31 10.91
N LYS A 31 -5.43 6.50 10.78
CA LYS A 31 -5.78 7.44 9.73
C LYS A 31 -5.66 6.68 8.41
N GLU A 32 -6.77 6.53 7.70
CA GLU A 32 -6.75 5.88 6.39
C GLU A 32 -5.78 6.66 5.48
N VAL A 33 -4.83 5.95 4.88
CA VAL A 33 -3.87 6.58 3.97
C VAL A 33 -4.61 6.90 2.68
N THR A 34 -4.87 8.19 2.45
CA THR A 34 -5.56 8.69 1.26
C THR A 34 -4.55 9.05 0.17
N PHE A 35 -4.95 8.88 -1.08
CA PHE A 35 -4.14 9.31 -2.23
C PHE A 35 -4.02 10.84 -2.27
N THR A 36 -2.79 11.31 -2.48
CA THR A 36 -2.49 12.73 -2.69
C THR A 36 -1.81 12.89 -4.05
N LYS A 37 -2.45 13.60 -4.98
CA LYS A 37 -1.82 13.86 -6.28
C LYS A 37 -0.61 14.79 -6.10
N GLU A 38 0.57 14.27 -6.37
CA GLU A 38 1.86 15.00 -6.27
C GLU A 38 2.46 15.30 -7.63
N GLY A 39 1.94 14.65 -8.68
CA GLY A 39 2.38 14.86 -10.05
C GLY A 39 1.53 14.14 -11.07
N GLU A 40 1.98 14.21 -12.30
CA GLU A 40 1.41 13.53 -13.45
C GLU A 40 2.46 12.70 -14.16
N LEU A 41 2.04 11.53 -14.69
CA LEU A 41 2.89 10.65 -15.47
C LEU A 41 2.18 10.28 -16.77
N THR A 42 2.95 10.27 -17.85
CA THR A 42 2.51 9.83 -19.17
C THR A 42 3.34 8.63 -19.61
N LEU A 43 2.67 7.56 -20.04
CA LEU A 43 3.29 6.40 -20.69
C LEU A 43 3.16 6.53 -22.20
N LYS A 44 4.23 6.24 -22.94
CA LYS A 44 4.30 6.36 -24.39
C LYS A 44 4.92 5.11 -25.01
N LYS A 45 4.47 4.79 -26.21
CA LYS A 45 5.10 3.76 -27.04
C LYS A 45 6.42 4.26 -27.62
N ALA A 46 7.49 3.49 -27.44
CA ALA A 46 8.81 3.86 -27.99
C ALA A 46 8.82 3.96 -29.53
N THR A 47 7.98 3.20 -30.20
CA THR A 47 7.98 3.10 -31.67
C THR A 47 7.21 4.24 -32.36
N THR A 48 6.18 4.78 -31.70
CA THR A 48 5.24 5.74 -32.30
C THR A 48 5.12 7.04 -31.55
N ASP A 49 5.76 7.16 -30.37
CA ASP A 49 5.60 8.26 -29.41
C ASP A 49 4.13 8.51 -28.98
N SER A 50 3.25 7.54 -29.27
CA SER A 50 1.84 7.66 -28.91
C SER A 50 1.66 7.48 -27.42
N VAL A 51 0.85 8.36 -26.81
CA VAL A 51 0.44 8.27 -25.41
C VAL A 51 -0.55 7.13 -25.23
N VAL A 52 -0.23 6.18 -24.33
CA VAL A 52 -1.09 5.03 -24.02
C VAL A 52 -1.74 5.13 -22.64
N ALA A 53 -1.17 5.93 -21.73
CA ALA A 53 -1.79 6.21 -20.44
C ALA A 53 -1.37 7.57 -19.88
N ARG A 54 -2.26 8.16 -19.08
CA ARG A 54 -1.99 9.34 -18.24
C ARG A 54 -2.46 9.03 -16.83
N LEU A 55 -1.59 9.27 -15.85
CA LEU A 55 -1.83 8.94 -14.45
C LEU A 55 -1.60 10.16 -13.57
N ASP A 56 -2.44 10.28 -12.56
CA ASP A 56 -2.14 11.03 -11.36
C ASP A 56 -1.21 10.18 -10.49
N ILE A 57 -0.11 10.71 -10.00
CA ILE A 57 0.86 9.92 -9.23
C ILE A 57 1.19 10.55 -7.89
N GLU A 58 1.52 9.66 -6.95
CA GLU A 58 2.29 9.95 -5.73
C GLU A 58 3.75 9.58 -6.00
N PHE A 59 4.66 10.21 -5.27
CA PHE A 59 6.09 9.88 -5.31
C PHE A 59 6.52 9.15 -4.03
N ALA A 60 7.38 8.17 -4.19
CA ALA A 60 8.12 7.53 -3.10
C ALA A 60 9.61 7.87 -3.27
N THR A 61 10.10 8.84 -2.51
CA THR A 61 11.46 9.37 -2.60
C THR A 61 12.25 9.26 -1.30
N SER A 62 11.59 9.22 -0.16
CA SER A 62 12.21 8.97 1.13
C SER A 62 12.35 7.48 1.40
N GLU A 63 13.22 7.12 2.35
CA GLU A 63 13.38 5.73 2.79
C GLU A 63 12.05 5.14 3.31
N TYR A 64 11.31 5.91 4.10
CA TYR A 64 10.01 5.49 4.63
C TYR A 64 8.99 5.23 3.53
N GLU A 65 8.83 6.15 2.57
CA GLU A 65 7.91 6.00 1.44
C GLU A 65 8.31 4.80 0.56
N THR A 66 9.61 4.64 0.30
CA THR A 66 10.13 3.52 -0.50
C THR A 66 9.88 2.16 0.17
N GLN A 67 9.98 2.09 1.51
CA GLN A 67 9.72 0.86 2.25
C GLN A 67 8.21 0.58 2.39
N THR A 68 7.39 1.60 2.49
CA THR A 68 5.95 1.46 2.75
C THR A 68 5.14 1.36 1.46
N GLY A 69 5.43 2.18 0.46
CA GLY A 69 4.72 2.18 -0.83
C GLY A 69 3.20 2.23 -0.66
N LEU A 70 2.51 1.34 -1.34
CA LEU A 70 1.05 1.18 -1.30
C LEU A 70 0.52 0.27 -0.17
N MET A 71 1.35 -0.09 0.81
CA MET A 71 0.93 -0.92 1.95
C MET A 71 -0.22 -0.27 2.71
N TYR A 72 -1.08 -1.12 3.28
CA TYR A 72 -2.25 -0.74 4.11
C TYR A 72 -3.33 0.08 3.39
N ARG A 73 -3.26 0.18 2.08
CA ARG A 73 -4.31 0.77 1.23
C ARG A 73 -5.22 -0.33 0.72
N LYS A 74 -6.53 -0.09 0.75
CA LYS A 74 -7.54 -1.08 0.34
C LYS A 74 -7.71 -1.16 -1.16
N SER A 75 -7.47 -0.06 -1.86
CA SER A 75 -7.64 0.05 -3.32
C SER A 75 -6.98 1.31 -3.85
N MET A 76 -6.83 1.37 -5.16
CA MET A 76 -6.40 2.56 -5.89
C MET A 76 -7.25 2.73 -7.15
N GLN A 77 -7.54 3.96 -7.55
CA GLN A 77 -8.29 4.23 -8.79
C GLN A 77 -7.43 3.86 -10.02
N PRO A 78 -8.06 3.42 -11.15
CA PRO A 78 -7.31 2.95 -12.32
C PRO A 78 -6.38 3.97 -12.97
N ASN A 79 -6.67 5.27 -12.81
CA ASN A 79 -5.87 6.37 -13.35
C ASN A 79 -4.81 6.88 -12.35
N ARG A 80 -4.46 6.09 -11.34
CA ARG A 80 -3.48 6.46 -10.30
C ARG A 80 -2.34 5.47 -10.25
N GLY A 81 -1.20 5.93 -9.74
CA GLY A 81 -0.03 5.11 -9.48
C GLY A 81 0.88 5.71 -8.44
N MET A 82 1.90 4.96 -8.04
CA MET A 82 2.99 5.44 -7.20
C MET A 82 4.31 5.26 -7.93
N LEU A 83 5.06 6.35 -8.08
CA LEU A 83 6.37 6.35 -8.73
C LEU A 83 7.49 6.42 -7.69
N PHE A 84 8.23 5.34 -7.57
CA PHE A 84 9.45 5.25 -6.75
C PHE A 84 10.62 5.81 -7.55
N ILE A 85 11.39 6.72 -6.94
CA ILE A 85 12.56 7.34 -7.54
C ILE A 85 13.78 7.02 -6.69
N PHE A 86 14.71 6.26 -7.23
CA PHE A 86 15.96 5.89 -6.55
C PHE A 86 17.11 6.79 -6.98
N GLU A 87 18.08 7.00 -6.11
CA GLU A 87 19.28 7.81 -6.40
C GLU A 87 20.11 7.20 -7.54
N ASN A 88 20.29 5.88 -7.52
CA ASN A 88 21.10 5.17 -8.49
C ASN A 88 20.27 4.14 -9.30
N GLU A 89 20.80 3.72 -10.43
CA GLU A 89 20.30 2.61 -11.22
C GLU A 89 20.96 1.31 -10.73
N SER A 90 20.16 0.37 -10.23
CA SER A 90 20.63 -0.93 -9.74
C SER A 90 19.52 -1.97 -9.81
N GLN A 91 19.86 -3.24 -9.61
CA GLN A 91 18.86 -4.31 -9.45
C GLN A 91 17.93 -3.94 -8.31
N ARG A 92 16.60 -4.00 -8.57
CA ARG A 92 15.55 -3.74 -7.58
C ARG A 92 14.75 -5.01 -7.33
N SER A 93 14.17 -5.09 -6.14
CA SER A 93 13.22 -6.14 -5.82
C SER A 93 12.13 -5.59 -4.93
N PHE A 94 10.90 -5.90 -5.29
CA PHE A 94 9.70 -5.54 -4.57
C PHE A 94 9.04 -6.79 -3.97
N TYR A 95 8.02 -6.61 -3.18
CA TYR A 95 7.17 -7.65 -2.63
C TYR A 95 5.82 -7.03 -2.24
N MET A 96 4.80 -7.86 -2.08
CA MET A 96 3.42 -7.42 -1.79
C MET A 96 3.04 -7.51 -0.31
N LYS A 97 4.03 -7.53 0.61
CA LYS A 97 3.77 -7.56 2.05
C LYS A 97 2.89 -6.38 2.46
N ASN A 98 1.77 -6.66 3.14
CA ASN A 98 0.81 -5.65 3.59
C ASN A 98 0.16 -4.81 2.47
N THR A 99 0.30 -5.17 1.21
CA THR A 99 -0.43 -4.58 0.09
C THR A 99 -1.70 -5.39 -0.15
N GLU A 100 -2.87 -4.74 -0.09
CA GLU A 100 -4.17 -5.41 0.01
C GLU A 100 -4.84 -5.66 -1.36
N PHE A 101 -4.30 -5.14 -2.45
CA PHE A 101 -4.80 -5.32 -3.81
C PHE A 101 -3.67 -5.65 -4.78
N ALA A 102 -4.02 -6.32 -5.89
CA ALA A 102 -3.04 -6.77 -6.87
C ALA A 102 -2.47 -5.60 -7.68
N LEU A 103 -1.17 -5.67 -8.01
CA LEU A 103 -0.43 -4.64 -8.73
C LEU A 103 0.27 -5.18 -9.97
N ASP A 104 0.48 -4.31 -10.95
CA ASP A 104 1.56 -4.41 -11.93
C ASP A 104 2.70 -3.51 -11.47
N ILE A 105 3.93 -4.04 -11.45
CA ILE A 105 5.15 -3.34 -11.03
C ILE A 105 6.03 -3.17 -12.25
N ILE A 106 6.23 -1.94 -12.70
CA ILE A 106 6.89 -1.60 -13.95
C ILE A 106 8.23 -0.94 -13.62
N TYR A 107 9.31 -1.51 -14.11
CA TYR A 107 10.68 -1.07 -13.83
C TYR A 107 11.24 -0.29 -15.01
N PHE A 108 11.89 0.85 -14.72
CA PHE A 108 12.48 1.73 -15.73
C PHE A 108 13.94 2.02 -15.39
N ASN A 109 14.77 2.12 -16.43
CA ASN A 109 16.16 2.54 -16.32
C ASN A 109 16.28 4.08 -16.17
N SER A 110 17.51 4.60 -16.08
CA SER A 110 17.79 6.04 -15.99
C SER A 110 17.40 6.83 -17.25
N ALA A 111 17.22 6.16 -18.39
CA ALA A 111 16.72 6.76 -19.62
C ALA A 111 15.17 6.67 -19.75
N TYR A 112 14.47 6.44 -18.61
CA TYR A 112 13.00 6.35 -18.53
C TYR A 112 12.36 5.22 -19.36
N LYS A 113 13.14 4.22 -19.79
CA LYS A 113 12.66 3.09 -20.60
C LYS A 113 12.29 1.91 -19.73
N ILE A 114 11.17 1.26 -20.03
CA ILE A 114 10.77 0.00 -19.38
C ILE A 114 11.86 -1.05 -19.61
N VAL A 115 12.36 -1.65 -18.54
CA VAL A 115 13.30 -2.77 -18.58
C VAL A 115 12.62 -4.10 -18.27
N SER A 116 11.59 -4.10 -17.43
CA SER A 116 10.77 -5.28 -17.11
C SER A 116 9.45 -4.90 -16.47
N ILE A 117 8.51 -5.84 -16.45
CA ILE A 117 7.19 -5.70 -15.81
C ILE A 117 6.89 -6.98 -15.05
N GLN A 118 6.59 -6.84 -13.74
CA GLN A 118 6.00 -7.89 -12.92
C GLN A 118 4.50 -7.71 -12.93
N LYS A 119 3.78 -8.55 -13.67
CA LYS A 119 2.32 -8.44 -13.84
C LYS A 119 1.58 -9.24 -12.79
N ASN A 120 0.43 -8.73 -12.37
CA ASN A 120 -0.51 -9.42 -11.49
C ASN A 120 0.13 -9.88 -10.17
N ALA A 121 1.00 -9.06 -9.57
CA ALA A 121 1.57 -9.32 -8.27
C ALA A 121 0.45 -9.48 -7.24
N LYS A 122 0.43 -10.62 -6.52
CA LYS A 122 -0.69 -11.01 -5.66
C LYS A 122 -0.64 -10.28 -4.32
N PRO A 123 -1.79 -9.83 -3.78
CA PRO A 123 -1.85 -9.24 -2.45
C PRO A 123 -1.21 -10.15 -1.39
N PHE A 124 -0.53 -9.54 -0.42
CA PHE A 124 0.13 -10.19 0.72
C PHE A 124 1.24 -11.19 0.38
N ASP A 125 1.60 -11.36 -0.90
CA ASP A 125 2.72 -12.22 -1.30
C ASP A 125 4.05 -11.60 -0.88
N LYS A 126 4.89 -12.39 -0.22
CA LYS A 126 6.22 -11.98 0.26
C LYS A 126 7.34 -12.45 -0.66
N SER A 127 7.00 -13.13 -1.75
CA SER A 127 8.00 -13.55 -2.73
C SER A 127 8.63 -12.34 -3.40
N SER A 128 9.89 -12.52 -3.80
CA SER A 128 10.67 -11.48 -4.47
C SER A 128 10.13 -11.25 -5.88
N LEU A 129 9.92 -9.99 -6.23
CA LEU A 129 9.52 -9.50 -7.54
C LEU A 129 10.67 -8.65 -8.11
N PRO A 130 11.70 -9.29 -8.72
CA PRO A 130 12.90 -8.59 -9.15
C PRO A 130 12.72 -7.81 -10.46
N SER A 131 13.50 -6.75 -10.63
CA SER A 131 13.50 -5.93 -11.85
C SER A 131 14.15 -6.64 -13.07
N GLN A 132 14.83 -7.77 -12.87
CA GLN A 132 15.57 -8.54 -13.86
C GLN A 132 16.68 -7.77 -14.62
N ALA A 133 16.70 -6.46 -14.53
CA ALA A 133 17.72 -5.54 -15.04
C ALA A 133 17.86 -4.35 -14.08
N PRO A 134 18.96 -3.57 -14.16
CA PRO A 134 19.09 -2.36 -13.36
C PRO A 134 17.93 -1.38 -13.63
N ALA A 135 17.34 -0.84 -12.55
CA ALA A 135 16.24 0.11 -12.60
C ALA A 135 16.50 1.29 -11.68
N LYS A 136 16.12 2.49 -12.14
CA LYS A 136 16.17 3.73 -11.39
C LYS A 136 14.78 4.19 -10.93
N TYR A 137 13.75 3.85 -11.70
CA TYR A 137 12.37 4.18 -11.37
C TYR A 137 11.51 2.92 -11.35
N VAL A 138 10.51 2.91 -10.49
CA VAL A 138 9.53 1.82 -10.43
C VAL A 138 8.14 2.45 -10.31
N LEU A 139 7.21 2.03 -11.17
CA LEU A 139 5.82 2.48 -11.14
C LEU A 139 4.94 1.31 -10.70
N GLU A 140 4.22 1.51 -9.62
CA GLU A 140 3.14 0.62 -9.17
C GLU A 140 1.79 1.13 -9.66
N VAL A 141 1.03 0.27 -10.31
CA VAL A 141 -0.33 0.50 -10.81
C VAL A 141 -1.22 -0.70 -10.50
N ASN A 142 -2.54 -0.55 -10.61
CA ASN A 142 -3.43 -1.71 -10.47
C ASN A 142 -3.08 -2.82 -11.46
N ALA A 143 -3.21 -4.07 -11.02
CA ALA A 143 -2.96 -5.24 -11.85
C ALA A 143 -3.80 -5.22 -13.13
N GLY A 144 -3.20 -5.66 -14.23
CA GLY A 144 -3.80 -5.70 -15.56
C GLY A 144 -3.72 -4.40 -16.36
N GLN A 145 -3.29 -3.29 -15.75
CA GLN A 145 -3.18 -2.02 -16.47
C GLN A 145 -2.11 -2.08 -17.56
N SER A 146 -0.99 -2.76 -17.31
CA SER A 146 0.06 -2.93 -18.29
C SER A 146 -0.42 -3.65 -19.55
N ASP A 147 -1.33 -4.61 -19.42
CA ASP A 147 -1.95 -5.31 -20.56
C ASP A 147 -2.96 -4.43 -21.30
N ILE A 148 -3.80 -3.69 -20.56
CA ILE A 148 -4.78 -2.74 -21.13
C ILE A 148 -4.06 -1.68 -21.98
N TRP A 149 -2.92 -1.16 -21.50
CA TRP A 149 -2.14 -0.14 -22.20
C TRP A 149 -1.24 -0.74 -23.31
N GLY A 150 -1.09 -2.07 -23.34
CA GLY A 150 -0.24 -2.77 -24.29
C GLY A 150 1.24 -2.39 -24.19
N ILE A 151 1.71 -2.03 -22.97
CA ILE A 151 3.11 -1.62 -22.77
C ILE A 151 4.05 -2.81 -22.71
N GLU A 152 5.29 -2.56 -23.16
CA GLU A 152 6.35 -3.56 -23.22
C GLU A 152 7.73 -2.96 -22.95
N ALA A 153 8.74 -3.81 -22.83
CA ALA A 153 10.12 -3.33 -22.63
C ALA A 153 10.53 -2.39 -23.78
N GLY A 154 11.15 -1.26 -23.42
CA GLY A 154 11.55 -0.20 -24.31
C GLY A 154 10.58 0.99 -24.37
N ASP A 155 9.29 0.82 -24.02
CA ASP A 155 8.36 1.95 -23.89
C ASP A 155 8.82 2.90 -22.81
N VAL A 156 8.36 4.15 -22.86
CA VAL A 156 8.94 5.24 -22.06
C VAL A 156 7.91 5.94 -21.17
N ILE A 157 8.41 6.55 -20.09
CA ILE A 157 7.63 7.47 -19.27
C ILE A 157 8.17 8.89 -19.35
N GLU A 158 7.25 9.83 -19.18
CA GLU A 158 7.52 11.22 -18.83
C GLU A 158 6.72 11.55 -17.58
N PHE A 159 7.26 12.33 -16.67
CA PHE A 159 6.51 12.76 -15.48
C PHE A 159 6.90 14.17 -15.04
N SER A 160 6.00 14.83 -14.35
CA SER A 160 6.22 16.13 -13.72
C SER A 160 5.72 16.12 -12.29
N LYS A 161 6.37 16.86 -11.40
CA LYS A 161 5.88 17.16 -10.06
C LYS A 161 4.96 18.38 -10.13
N ASN A 162 3.94 18.40 -9.27
CA ASN A 162 3.16 19.61 -9.09
C ASN A 162 4.08 20.74 -8.59
N SER A 163 3.91 21.94 -9.09
CA SER A 163 4.55 23.12 -8.50
C SER A 163 3.94 23.37 -7.12
N GLU A 164 4.78 23.55 -6.13
CA GLU A 164 4.39 24.04 -4.80
C GLU A 164 3.77 25.42 -4.86
#